data_5753aeebc3fc3fb9518ab220b28c9ec2
#
_entry.id   5753aeebc3fc3fb9518ab220b28c9ec2
#
_cell.length_a   1.000
_cell.length_b   1.000
_cell.length_c   1.000
_cell.angle_alpha   90.00
_cell.angle_beta   90.00
_cell.angle_gamma   90.00
#
_symmetry.space_group_name_H-M   'P 1'
#
loop_
_entity.id
_entity.type
_entity.pdbx_description
1 polymer ?
#
loop_
_entity_poly.entity_id
_entity_poly.type
_entity_poly.pdbx_seq_one_letter_code
_entity_poly.pdbx_strand_id
1 'polypeptide(L)'
;MQTSHGRWARGALTVSLVLGLTACGQPPAGGAALSAQVAAGEPMLNEVYYDSVSTDTGTFIELKGPAGKSLSGYTLAAFDTAGTQYRTITLSGSIPASGYFVVAQDTTVPNRTLLSSGTDLNNGSASLRLLKSGTVIDALAYGTPTSGRGEGSPAPTTGAGSALVRVPDGQDTNVNSADFRVQAATPGASNGGSGGGGGTTGKKVLFDLTKAEDAGNADWRIDGAYSDYATALRGLGYTVGSLTGTGITSTSLSGAAVLVIPEPQSPFSDTERAAIQAFVQGGGGVFMITDHRVSDRNNNGWDSPEVFDGWDGSTPASVSGAYQASLNSDVIFGLNASFNSSFSDPVYTATPLTTHPILNGVSSAGVYVGTSVDVLAGTALMGTGGRTYLAVNSVGAGRVAMWGDSSTFGDNTYSDGSTGTYNNWPNLSNAALGKNVVRWLAGDL
;
A
#
# COMPACT_ATOMS: atom_id res chain seq x y z
N MET A 1 26.73 34.76 64.55
CA MET A 1 26.10 36.10 64.52
C MET A 1 25.06 36.09 63.48
N GLN A 2 23.85 35.99 64.00
CA GLN A 2 22.67 36.81 63.72
C GLN A 2 22.30 37.05 62.30
N THR A 3 21.25 36.36 61.88
CA THR A 3 19.81 36.68 61.78
C THR A 3 19.46 37.72 60.75
N SER A 4 18.57 37.41 59.79
CA SER A 4 17.21 37.87 59.90
C SER A 4 16.32 37.41 58.73
N HIS A 5 15.08 37.07 59.05
CA HIS A 5 13.95 36.68 58.24
C HIS A 5 13.40 37.88 57.47
N GLY A 6 12.90 37.62 56.24
CA GLY A 6 12.05 38.56 55.51
C GLY A 6 10.97 37.83 54.72
N ARG A 7 9.78 37.71 55.32
CA ARG A 7 8.52 37.34 54.62
C ARG A 7 8.07 38.50 53.74
N TRP A 8 7.62 38.23 52.52
CA TRP A 8 6.76 39.17 51.82
C TRP A 8 5.53 38.46 51.24
N ALA A 9 4.43 39.18 51.30
CA ALA A 9 3.05 38.78 51.22
C ALA A 9 2.56 38.55 49.76
N ARG A 10 1.49 37.77 49.69
CA ARG A 10 0.66 37.59 48.50
C ARG A 10 -0.12 38.87 48.17
N GLY A 11 0.02 39.39 46.94
CA GLY A 11 -0.86 40.40 46.38
C GLY A 11 -1.73 39.78 45.31
N ALA A 12 -3.03 39.68 45.50
CA ALA A 12 -4.03 39.34 44.52
C ALA A 12 -4.29 40.54 43.63
N LEU A 13 -4.11 40.38 42.32
CA LEU A 13 -4.46 41.39 41.32
C LEU A 13 -5.77 40.98 40.67
N THR A 14 -6.86 41.67 40.99
CA THR A 14 -8.16 41.62 40.31
C THR A 14 -8.11 42.51 39.10
N VAL A 15 -8.29 41.90 37.89
CA VAL A 15 -8.46 42.63 36.63
C VAL A 15 -9.96 42.68 36.32
N SER A 16 -10.52 43.88 36.36
CA SER A 16 -11.89 44.13 35.93
C SER A 16 -11.97 44.26 34.41
N LEU A 17 -12.82 43.40 33.81
CA LEU A 17 -13.12 43.41 32.39
C LEU A 17 -14.21 44.47 32.07
N VAL A 18 -13.88 45.50 31.34
CA VAL A 18 -14.84 46.48 30.82
C VAL A 18 -15.35 45.97 29.45
N LEU A 19 -16.64 45.63 29.36
CA LEU A 19 -17.32 45.33 28.11
C LEU A 19 -17.58 46.67 27.34
N GLY A 20 -16.89 46.84 26.21
CA GLY A 20 -17.25 47.82 25.22
C GLY A 20 -18.07 47.16 24.08
N LEU A 21 -19.39 47.41 24.04
CA LEU A 21 -20.19 47.09 22.86
C LEU A 21 -19.90 48.11 21.76
N THR A 22 -19.27 47.66 20.66
CA THR A 22 -19.36 48.34 19.37
C THR A 22 -20.05 47.43 18.37
N ALA A 23 -21.29 47.76 18.04
CA ALA A 23 -22.01 47.15 16.92
C ALA A 23 -21.39 47.61 15.62
N CYS A 24 -20.88 46.69 14.82
CA CYS A 24 -20.57 46.93 13.43
C CYS A 24 -20.68 45.64 12.61
N GLY A 25 -21.62 45.65 11.68
CA GLY A 25 -21.65 44.94 10.42
C GLY A 25 -21.48 43.42 10.48
N GLN A 26 -22.57 42.68 10.38
CA GLN A 26 -22.59 41.25 10.09
C GLN A 26 -21.97 40.99 8.70
N PRO A 27 -20.88 40.22 8.55
CA PRO A 27 -20.43 39.78 7.25
C PRO A 27 -21.42 38.78 6.66
N PRO A 28 -21.53 38.64 5.32
CA PRO A 28 -22.43 37.68 4.70
C PRO A 28 -22.08 36.26 5.15
N ALA A 29 -23.11 35.44 5.34
CA ALA A 29 -23.02 34.07 5.81
C ALA A 29 -22.18 33.19 4.88
N GLY A 30 -20.86 33.24 5.04
CA GLY A 30 -19.95 32.17 4.62
C GLY A 30 -20.17 31.00 5.60
N GLY A 31 -20.66 29.87 5.12
CA GLY A 31 -20.85 28.68 5.96
C GLY A 31 -19.53 28.34 6.65
N ALA A 32 -19.53 28.29 7.98
CA ALA A 32 -18.37 27.87 8.75
C ALA A 32 -17.92 26.50 8.26
N ALA A 33 -16.62 26.34 8.01
CA ALA A 33 -16.04 25.01 7.74
C ALA A 33 -16.37 24.08 8.91
N LEU A 34 -16.80 22.86 8.62
CA LEU A 34 -17.03 21.85 9.63
C LEU A 34 -15.68 21.49 10.28
N SER A 35 -15.65 21.35 11.58
CA SER A 35 -14.41 21.13 12.33
C SER A 35 -14.48 19.96 13.32
N ALA A 36 -15.55 19.15 13.25
CA ALA A 36 -15.73 18.00 14.13
C ALA A 36 -15.52 16.70 13.36
N GLN A 37 -14.60 15.87 13.83
CA GLN A 37 -14.41 14.51 13.33
C GLN A 37 -15.72 13.71 13.42
N VAL A 38 -15.94 12.81 12.47
CA VAL A 38 -17.08 11.89 12.50
C VAL A 38 -17.10 11.15 13.84
N ALA A 39 -18.23 11.24 14.57
CA ALA A 39 -18.35 10.62 15.88
C ALA A 39 -18.24 9.09 15.77
N ALA A 40 -17.65 8.47 16.78
CA ALA A 40 -17.50 7.02 16.82
C ALA A 40 -18.87 6.33 16.65
N GLY A 41 -18.95 5.38 15.72
CA GLY A 41 -20.17 4.64 15.41
C GLY A 41 -21.12 5.32 14.42
N GLU A 42 -20.79 6.50 13.90
CA GLU A 42 -21.47 7.11 12.75
C GLU A 42 -20.82 6.67 11.43
N PRO A 43 -21.57 6.59 10.32
CA PRO A 43 -21.02 6.36 9.00
C PRO A 43 -20.35 7.63 8.45
N MET A 44 -19.42 7.46 7.50
CA MET A 44 -18.76 8.55 6.79
C MET A 44 -18.69 8.32 5.28
N LEU A 45 -18.47 9.36 4.52
CA LEU A 45 -18.20 9.31 3.09
C LEU A 45 -16.85 8.62 2.87
N ASN A 46 -16.83 7.56 2.05
CA ASN A 46 -15.64 6.74 1.84
C ASN A 46 -15.14 6.76 0.40
N GLU A 47 -16.07 6.71 -0.57
CA GLU A 47 -15.72 6.75 -1.98
C GLU A 47 -16.81 7.45 -2.79
N VAL A 48 -16.40 8.24 -3.81
CA VAL A 48 -17.33 8.93 -4.72
C VAL A 48 -16.83 8.80 -6.16
N TYR A 49 -17.55 8.06 -6.98
CA TYR A 49 -17.32 7.92 -8.42
C TYR A 49 -18.40 8.69 -9.16
N TYR A 50 -18.07 9.88 -9.62
CA TYR A 50 -19.04 10.83 -10.20
C TYR A 50 -18.85 11.11 -11.69
N ASP A 51 -17.69 10.76 -12.27
CA ASP A 51 -17.30 11.03 -13.65
C ASP A 51 -16.87 9.71 -14.31
N SER A 52 -17.77 9.09 -15.04
CA SER A 52 -17.47 7.85 -15.76
C SER A 52 -16.95 8.10 -17.16
N VAL A 53 -16.34 7.08 -17.79
CA VAL A 53 -15.82 7.23 -19.15
C VAL A 53 -16.99 7.36 -20.14
N SER A 54 -17.04 8.47 -20.87
CA SER A 54 -18.03 8.86 -21.90
C SER A 54 -19.36 9.38 -21.34
N THR A 55 -20.36 8.58 -21.14
CA THR A 55 -21.65 8.96 -20.53
C THR A 55 -21.64 8.55 -19.07
N ASP A 56 -22.08 9.43 -18.15
CA ASP A 56 -22.09 9.13 -16.72
C ASP A 56 -23.09 8.04 -16.39
N THR A 57 -22.63 6.79 -16.43
CA THR A 57 -23.34 5.57 -16.04
C THR A 57 -22.52 4.82 -15.01
N GLY A 58 -23.18 4.10 -14.10
CA GLY A 58 -22.48 3.37 -13.04
C GLY A 58 -21.82 4.26 -11.99
N THR A 59 -22.25 5.53 -11.86
CA THR A 59 -21.79 6.40 -10.78
C THR A 59 -22.27 5.91 -9.43
N PHE A 60 -21.49 6.17 -8.37
CA PHE A 60 -21.88 5.74 -7.02
C PHE A 60 -21.28 6.61 -5.92
N ILE A 61 -21.89 6.54 -4.75
CA ILE A 61 -21.41 7.09 -3.48
C ILE A 61 -21.36 5.96 -2.47
N GLU A 62 -20.22 5.78 -1.83
CA GLU A 62 -20.03 4.78 -0.81
C GLU A 62 -19.86 5.41 0.57
N LEU A 63 -20.48 4.78 1.56
CA LEU A 63 -20.28 5.07 2.98
C LEU A 63 -19.55 3.92 3.65
N LYS A 64 -18.62 4.24 4.57
CA LYS A 64 -17.99 3.32 5.51
C LYS A 64 -18.62 3.50 6.89
N GLY A 65 -18.89 2.40 7.59
CA GLY A 65 -19.39 2.45 8.98
C GLY A 65 -19.56 1.09 9.61
N PRO A 66 -19.99 1.04 10.88
CA PRO A 66 -20.19 -0.21 11.59
C PRO A 66 -21.23 -1.11 10.92
N ALA A 67 -20.93 -2.40 10.78
CA ALA A 67 -21.87 -3.40 10.26
C ALA A 67 -23.15 -3.39 11.07
N GLY A 68 -24.30 -3.47 10.38
CA GLY A 68 -25.64 -3.43 10.99
C GLY A 68 -26.13 -2.03 11.37
N LYS A 69 -25.34 -0.97 11.21
CA LYS A 69 -25.76 0.42 11.48
C LYS A 69 -26.93 0.79 10.57
N SER A 70 -28.06 1.15 11.16
CA SER A 70 -29.23 1.63 10.41
C SER A 70 -28.97 3.01 9.81
N LEU A 71 -29.33 3.19 8.54
CA LEU A 71 -29.25 4.46 7.81
C LEU A 71 -30.60 5.19 7.74
N SER A 72 -31.59 4.76 8.52
CA SER A 72 -32.84 5.50 8.67
C SER A 72 -32.59 6.90 9.23
N GLY A 73 -33.15 7.91 8.57
CA GLY A 73 -32.94 9.32 8.91
C GLY A 73 -31.67 9.95 8.36
N TYR A 74 -30.85 9.20 7.58
CA TYR A 74 -29.71 9.76 6.89
C TYR A 74 -30.07 10.18 5.47
N THR A 75 -29.41 11.25 5.00
CA THR A 75 -29.52 11.76 3.64
C THR A 75 -28.15 12.16 3.12
N LEU A 76 -27.95 12.02 1.81
CA LEU A 76 -26.85 12.64 1.08
C LEU A 76 -27.38 13.89 0.38
N ALA A 77 -26.67 15.01 0.52
CA ALA A 77 -27.01 16.27 -0.14
C ALA A 77 -25.81 16.76 -0.96
N ALA A 78 -25.99 16.98 -2.26
CA ALA A 78 -24.96 17.50 -3.14
C ALA A 78 -25.20 18.96 -3.48
N PHE A 79 -24.10 19.72 -3.56
CA PHE A 79 -24.09 21.18 -3.76
C PHE A 79 -23.14 21.52 -4.92
N ASP A 80 -23.56 22.46 -5.74
CA ASP A 80 -22.74 23.00 -6.83
C ASP A 80 -21.56 23.85 -6.31
N THR A 81 -20.75 24.39 -7.22
CA THR A 81 -19.60 25.22 -6.91
C THR A 81 -19.96 26.44 -6.05
N ALA A 82 -21.15 27.03 -6.25
CA ALA A 82 -21.65 28.17 -5.49
C ALA A 82 -22.30 27.78 -4.15
N GLY A 83 -22.45 26.49 -3.88
CA GLY A 83 -23.07 25.96 -2.66
C GLY A 83 -24.58 25.88 -2.72
N THR A 84 -25.18 25.92 -3.92
CA THR A 84 -26.61 25.66 -4.10
C THR A 84 -26.84 24.16 -4.12
N GLN A 85 -27.77 23.68 -3.29
CA GLN A 85 -28.11 22.26 -3.27
C GLN A 85 -28.88 21.87 -4.54
N TYR A 86 -28.41 20.82 -5.24
CA TYR A 86 -29.04 20.36 -6.48
C TYR A 86 -29.47 18.88 -6.43
N ARG A 87 -28.99 18.09 -5.45
CA ARG A 87 -29.38 16.69 -5.25
C ARG A 87 -29.68 16.39 -3.78
N THR A 88 -30.60 15.46 -3.55
CA THR A 88 -30.83 14.82 -2.24
C THR A 88 -31.11 13.35 -2.45
N ILE A 89 -30.44 12.48 -1.71
CA ILE A 89 -30.66 11.03 -1.69
C ILE A 89 -31.04 10.64 -0.27
N THR A 90 -32.24 10.11 -0.06
CA THR A 90 -32.64 9.54 1.22
C THR A 90 -32.10 8.12 1.34
N LEU A 91 -31.38 7.85 2.43
CA LEU A 91 -30.81 6.54 2.70
C LEU A 91 -31.81 5.66 3.45
N SER A 92 -31.74 4.36 3.19
CA SER A 92 -32.57 3.33 3.86
C SER A 92 -31.79 2.03 3.98
N GLY A 93 -32.20 1.14 4.87
CA GLY A 93 -31.52 -0.10 5.14
C GLY A 93 -30.44 0.05 6.20
N SER A 94 -29.46 -0.85 6.17
CA SER A 94 -28.36 -0.90 7.13
C SER A 94 -27.04 -1.19 6.43
N ILE A 95 -25.94 -0.76 7.02
CA ILE A 95 -24.60 -1.06 6.53
C ILE A 95 -24.37 -2.57 6.55
N PRO A 96 -23.98 -3.19 5.41
CA PRO A 96 -23.72 -4.63 5.33
C PRO A 96 -22.60 -5.10 6.27
N ALA A 97 -22.42 -6.43 6.39
CA ALA A 97 -21.35 -7.04 7.18
C ALA A 97 -19.95 -6.65 6.68
N SER A 98 -19.79 -6.26 5.41
CA SER A 98 -18.57 -5.73 4.83
C SER A 98 -18.13 -4.38 5.44
N GLY A 99 -19.06 -3.66 6.06
CA GLY A 99 -18.81 -2.30 6.57
C GLY A 99 -18.94 -1.20 5.50
N TYR A 100 -19.34 -1.54 4.25
CA TYR A 100 -19.52 -0.60 3.15
C TYR A 100 -20.96 -0.57 2.70
N PHE A 101 -21.49 0.63 2.44
CA PHE A 101 -22.83 0.86 1.92
C PHE A 101 -22.76 1.63 0.62
N VAL A 102 -23.04 0.97 -0.50
CA VAL A 102 -22.90 1.52 -1.85
C VAL A 102 -24.26 2.01 -2.36
N VAL A 103 -24.40 3.31 -2.55
CA VAL A 103 -25.51 3.95 -3.27
C VAL A 103 -25.09 4.04 -4.73
N ALA A 104 -25.76 3.32 -5.61
CA ALA A 104 -25.40 3.18 -7.01
C ALA A 104 -26.43 3.80 -7.95
N GLN A 105 -25.98 4.36 -9.07
CA GLN A 105 -26.86 4.89 -10.12
C GLN A 105 -27.72 3.80 -10.75
N ASP A 106 -27.11 2.66 -11.03
CA ASP A 106 -27.71 1.56 -11.78
C ASP A 106 -27.20 0.17 -11.33
N THR A 107 -27.65 -0.86 -12.02
CA THR A 107 -27.34 -2.26 -11.66
C THR A 107 -25.97 -2.76 -12.13
N THR A 108 -25.20 -1.97 -12.85
CA THR A 108 -23.85 -2.33 -13.32
C THR A 108 -22.81 -2.17 -12.21
N VAL A 109 -23.08 -1.33 -11.19
CA VAL A 109 -22.19 -1.13 -10.05
C VAL A 109 -22.19 -2.40 -9.17
N PRO A 110 -21.01 -3.02 -8.95
CA PRO A 110 -20.92 -4.19 -8.07
C PRO A 110 -21.17 -3.82 -6.59
N ASN A 111 -21.54 -4.80 -5.78
CA ASN A 111 -21.75 -4.65 -4.32
C ASN A 111 -22.76 -3.55 -3.91
N ARG A 112 -23.58 -3.07 -4.84
CA ARG A 112 -24.57 -2.03 -4.55
C ARG A 112 -25.54 -2.44 -3.46
N THR A 113 -25.87 -1.49 -2.58
CA THR A 113 -26.81 -1.70 -1.48
C THR A 113 -28.13 -0.94 -1.72
N LEU A 114 -28.04 0.24 -2.33
CA LEU A 114 -29.18 1.10 -2.66
C LEU A 114 -29.07 1.60 -4.09
N LEU A 115 -30.17 1.69 -4.83
CA LEU A 115 -30.23 2.30 -6.15
C LEU A 115 -30.77 3.74 -6.06
N SER A 116 -30.08 4.67 -6.69
CA SER A 116 -30.48 6.07 -6.81
C SER A 116 -29.80 6.75 -7.99
N SER A 117 -30.57 7.31 -8.91
CA SER A 117 -30.04 8.16 -9.99
C SER A 117 -29.43 9.50 -9.50
N GLY A 118 -29.55 9.79 -8.21
CA GLY A 118 -28.96 11.00 -7.62
C GLY A 118 -27.44 10.95 -7.41
N THR A 119 -26.78 9.82 -7.70
CA THR A 119 -25.33 9.67 -7.58
C THR A 119 -24.53 10.26 -8.73
N ASP A 120 -25.21 10.63 -9.82
CA ASP A 120 -24.65 11.42 -10.92
C ASP A 120 -24.44 12.86 -10.44
N LEU A 121 -23.22 13.15 -9.96
CA LEU A 121 -22.82 14.45 -9.43
C LEU A 121 -22.11 15.28 -10.50
N ASN A 122 -21.89 16.56 -10.21
CA ASN A 122 -21.17 17.45 -11.13
C ASN A 122 -19.72 16.99 -11.34
N ASN A 123 -19.27 16.89 -12.61
CA ASN A 123 -17.92 16.49 -13.03
C ASN A 123 -16.84 17.56 -12.75
N GLY A 124 -17.20 18.69 -12.20
CA GLY A 124 -16.28 19.76 -11.80
C GLY A 124 -16.17 19.91 -10.30
N SER A 125 -16.11 21.18 -9.87
CA SER A 125 -16.04 21.51 -8.45
C SER A 125 -17.42 21.41 -7.80
N ALA A 126 -17.52 20.67 -6.71
CA ALA A 126 -18.78 20.46 -6.00
C ALA A 126 -18.54 20.08 -4.52
N SER A 127 -19.62 19.83 -3.79
CA SER A 127 -19.56 19.33 -2.41
C SER A 127 -20.68 18.31 -2.17
N LEU A 128 -20.39 17.35 -1.29
CA LEU A 128 -21.31 16.30 -0.85
C LEU A 128 -21.32 16.27 0.68
N ARG A 129 -22.51 16.17 1.28
CA ARG A 129 -22.68 16.05 2.74
C ARG A 129 -23.49 14.84 3.09
N LEU A 130 -23.06 14.12 4.10
CA LEU A 130 -23.85 13.11 4.81
C LEU A 130 -24.53 13.80 5.99
N LEU A 131 -25.86 13.71 6.06
CA LEU A 131 -26.64 14.31 7.14
C LEU A 131 -27.46 13.25 7.86
N LYS A 132 -27.70 13.45 9.16
CA LYS A 132 -28.63 12.68 9.99
C LYS A 132 -29.67 13.64 10.59
N SER A 133 -30.92 13.48 10.23
CA SER A 133 -32.00 14.37 10.68
C SER A 133 -31.66 15.87 10.52
N GLY A 134 -31.01 16.23 9.41
CA GLY A 134 -30.61 17.60 9.07
C GLY A 134 -29.26 18.06 9.67
N THR A 135 -28.67 17.29 10.60
CA THR A 135 -27.33 17.59 11.15
C THR A 135 -26.25 16.97 10.25
N VAL A 136 -25.22 17.74 9.88
CA VAL A 136 -24.10 17.23 9.09
C VAL A 136 -23.26 16.27 9.93
N ILE A 137 -23.01 15.08 9.39
CA ILE A 137 -22.19 14.03 10.01
C ILE A 137 -20.80 14.03 9.38
N ASP A 138 -20.71 14.18 8.04
CA ASP A 138 -19.45 14.19 7.28
C ASP A 138 -19.66 15.02 6.03
N ALA A 139 -18.57 15.60 5.49
CA ALA A 139 -18.64 16.45 4.29
C ALA A 139 -17.38 16.32 3.43
N LEU A 140 -17.60 16.24 2.12
CA LEU A 140 -16.57 16.24 1.10
C LEU A 140 -16.76 17.47 0.19
N ALA A 141 -15.71 18.26 -0.01
CA ALA A 141 -15.60 19.22 -1.11
C ALA A 141 -14.46 18.80 -2.03
N TYR A 142 -14.63 18.95 -3.34
CA TYR A 142 -13.61 18.65 -4.34
C TYR A 142 -13.49 19.75 -5.40
N GLY A 143 -12.29 19.86 -5.99
CA GLY A 143 -11.96 20.92 -6.93
C GLY A 143 -11.76 22.27 -6.26
N THR A 144 -12.37 23.32 -6.82
CA THR A 144 -12.28 24.70 -6.34
C THR A 144 -13.66 25.28 -6.01
N PRO A 145 -14.43 24.70 -5.07
CA PRO A 145 -15.73 25.24 -4.72
C PRO A 145 -15.59 26.58 -3.99
N THR A 146 -16.49 27.50 -4.26
CA THR A 146 -16.47 28.84 -3.64
C THR A 146 -17.24 28.90 -2.33
N SER A 147 -17.92 27.81 -1.93
CA SER A 147 -18.92 27.84 -0.88
C SER A 147 -18.51 27.25 0.48
N GLY A 148 -17.32 26.72 0.68
CA GLY A 148 -16.86 26.18 1.97
C GLY A 148 -17.79 25.12 2.58
N ARG A 149 -18.34 24.19 1.78
CA ARG A 149 -19.28 23.17 2.26
C ARG A 149 -18.63 21.81 2.56
N GLY A 150 -17.32 21.69 2.45
CA GLY A 150 -16.52 20.54 2.83
C GLY A 150 -15.82 20.77 4.17
N GLU A 151 -14.76 20.00 4.38
CA GLU A 151 -13.90 20.01 5.57
C GLU A 151 -12.48 20.43 5.17
N GLY A 152 -11.96 21.45 5.81
CA GLY A 152 -10.62 21.97 5.55
C GLY A 152 -10.41 22.33 4.06
N SER A 153 -9.24 21.97 3.50
CA SER A 153 -8.94 22.15 2.09
C SER A 153 -9.66 21.12 1.23
N PRO A 154 -10.21 21.49 0.06
CA PRO A 154 -10.92 20.55 -0.80
C PRO A 154 -10.03 19.41 -1.33
N ALA A 155 -10.61 18.26 -1.60
CA ALA A 155 -9.99 17.19 -2.35
C ALA A 155 -9.75 17.60 -3.82
N PRO A 156 -8.85 16.92 -4.57
CA PRO A 156 -8.70 17.14 -6.00
C PRO A 156 -9.98 16.77 -6.77
N THR A 157 -10.11 17.22 -8.02
CA THR A 157 -11.07 16.64 -8.97
C THR A 157 -10.54 15.32 -9.52
N THR A 158 -11.43 14.41 -9.92
CA THR A 158 -11.04 13.23 -10.69
C THR A 158 -11.10 13.52 -12.19
N GLY A 159 -10.36 12.76 -13.00
CA GLY A 159 -10.66 12.58 -14.41
C GLY A 159 -11.67 11.45 -14.60
N ALA A 160 -12.28 11.41 -15.81
CA ALA A 160 -13.25 10.37 -16.15
C ALA A 160 -12.69 8.96 -15.92
N GLY A 161 -13.48 8.10 -15.30
CA GLY A 161 -13.12 6.72 -14.97
C GLY A 161 -12.35 6.53 -13.65
N SER A 162 -12.16 7.60 -12.87
CA SER A 162 -11.53 7.55 -11.55
C SER A 162 -12.47 8.01 -10.45
N ALA A 163 -12.27 7.53 -9.23
CA ALA A 163 -13.02 7.89 -8.03
C ALA A 163 -12.21 8.77 -7.07
N LEU A 164 -12.89 9.55 -6.24
CA LEU A 164 -12.34 10.11 -5.00
C LEU A 164 -12.54 9.08 -3.90
N VAL A 165 -11.45 8.60 -3.32
CA VAL A 165 -11.45 7.58 -2.29
C VAL A 165 -10.79 8.07 -1.02
N ARG A 166 -11.37 7.77 0.14
CA ARG A 166 -10.78 8.08 1.45
C ARG A 166 -9.69 7.06 1.78
N VAL A 167 -8.47 7.51 2.05
CA VAL A 167 -7.30 6.64 2.29
C VAL A 167 -6.54 7.09 3.54
N PRO A 168 -6.40 6.19 4.52
CA PRO A 168 -7.03 4.88 4.63
C PRO A 168 -8.55 4.96 4.89
N ASP A 169 -9.26 3.87 4.60
CA ASP A 169 -10.70 3.76 4.87
C ASP A 169 -11.07 4.18 6.28
N GLY A 170 -12.12 4.98 6.38
CA GLY A 170 -12.66 5.37 7.67
C GLY A 170 -11.77 6.31 8.48
N GLN A 171 -10.68 6.85 7.93
CA GLN A 171 -9.91 7.92 8.55
C GLN A 171 -10.48 9.27 8.15
N ASP A 172 -10.81 10.07 9.15
CA ASP A 172 -11.29 11.43 8.98
C ASP A 172 -10.37 12.38 9.77
N THR A 173 -9.74 13.31 9.05
CA THR A 173 -8.87 14.35 9.64
C THR A 173 -9.50 15.73 9.58
N ASN A 174 -10.74 15.85 9.11
CA ASN A 174 -11.43 17.10 8.78
C ASN A 174 -10.68 17.95 7.74
N VAL A 175 -9.90 17.31 6.87
CA VAL A 175 -9.21 17.96 5.74
C VAL A 175 -9.37 17.11 4.50
N ASN A 176 -10.34 17.44 3.64
CA ASN A 176 -10.67 16.60 2.49
C ASN A 176 -9.47 16.34 1.56
N SER A 177 -8.56 17.30 1.37
CA SER A 177 -7.33 17.10 0.59
C SER A 177 -6.32 16.13 1.26
N ALA A 178 -6.39 15.95 2.58
CA ALA A 178 -5.58 14.97 3.31
C ALA A 178 -6.22 13.59 3.29
N ASP A 179 -7.54 13.52 3.34
CA ASP A 179 -8.29 12.28 3.49
C ASP A 179 -8.57 11.59 2.14
N PHE A 180 -8.81 12.36 1.07
CA PHE A 180 -9.20 11.81 -0.22
C PHE A 180 -8.09 11.82 -1.26
N ARG A 181 -8.03 10.75 -2.06
CA ARG A 181 -7.11 10.57 -3.20
C ARG A 181 -7.89 10.19 -4.45
N VAL A 182 -7.31 10.47 -5.63
CA VAL A 182 -7.84 9.98 -6.91
C VAL A 182 -7.29 8.58 -7.16
N GLN A 183 -8.19 7.60 -7.29
CA GLN A 183 -7.85 6.20 -7.55
C GLN A 183 -8.90 5.52 -8.45
N ALA A 184 -8.63 4.27 -8.84
CA ALA A 184 -9.65 3.42 -9.45
C ALA A 184 -10.80 3.15 -8.47
N ALA A 185 -12.01 3.03 -8.98
CA ALA A 185 -13.21 2.77 -8.19
C ALA A 185 -13.21 1.36 -7.58
N THR A 186 -13.63 1.27 -6.30
CA THR A 186 -13.61 0.04 -5.49
C THR A 186 -14.94 -0.24 -4.75
N PRO A 187 -16.10 -0.13 -5.39
CA PRO A 187 -17.38 -0.17 -4.71
C PRO A 187 -17.61 -1.43 -3.87
N GLY A 188 -17.82 -1.24 -2.58
CA GLY A 188 -18.07 -2.29 -1.59
C GLY A 188 -16.80 -2.95 -1.04
N ALA A 189 -15.62 -2.37 -1.31
CA ALA A 189 -14.32 -2.87 -0.90
C ALA A 189 -13.43 -1.75 -0.33
N SER A 190 -12.27 -2.09 0.24
CA SER A 190 -11.35 -1.12 0.85
C SER A 190 -10.64 -0.25 -0.17
N ASN A 191 -10.53 1.06 0.10
CA ASN A 191 -9.81 2.06 -0.66
C ASN A 191 -8.28 2.07 -0.43
N GLY A 192 -7.79 1.22 0.44
CA GLY A 192 -6.38 1.21 0.84
C GLY A 192 -5.47 0.48 -0.14
N GLY A 193 -5.11 1.11 -1.26
CA GLY A 193 -4.14 0.56 -2.18
C GLY A 193 -3.96 1.43 -3.40
N SER A 194 -2.77 1.95 -3.66
CA SER A 194 -2.44 2.63 -4.90
C SER A 194 -2.54 1.65 -6.07
N GLY A 195 -3.56 1.81 -6.88
CA GLY A 195 -3.73 1.10 -8.16
C GLY A 195 -4.44 -0.24 -8.07
N GLY A 196 -5.76 -0.22 -8.30
CA GLY A 196 -6.56 -1.42 -8.54
C GLY A 196 -7.17 -2.03 -7.28
N GLY A 197 -8.48 -1.83 -7.17
CA GLY A 197 -9.33 -2.18 -6.05
C GLY A 197 -9.22 -3.59 -5.49
N GLY A 198 -9.54 -3.65 -4.25
CA GLY A 198 -9.80 -4.87 -3.50
C GLY A 198 -8.86 -4.98 -2.33
N GLY A 199 -9.43 -5.29 -1.17
CA GLY A 199 -8.69 -5.87 -0.08
C GLY A 199 -7.83 -7.02 -0.58
N THR A 200 -6.91 -7.49 0.24
CA THR A 200 -6.05 -8.66 -0.01
C THR A 200 -6.84 -9.87 -0.53
N THR A 201 -8.15 -9.89 -0.31
CA THR A 201 -9.04 -10.97 -0.72
C THR A 201 -9.01 -11.14 -2.24
N GLY A 202 -8.27 -12.13 -2.69
CA GLY A 202 -8.15 -12.53 -4.08
C GLY A 202 -7.00 -11.92 -4.88
N LYS A 203 -6.24 -10.91 -4.38
CA LYS A 203 -5.02 -10.47 -5.07
C LYS A 203 -4.05 -11.63 -5.18
N LYS A 204 -3.50 -11.81 -6.38
CA LYS A 204 -2.63 -12.95 -6.68
C LYS A 204 -1.16 -12.61 -6.42
N VAL A 205 -0.50 -13.40 -5.62
CA VAL A 205 0.95 -13.38 -5.40
C VAL A 205 1.55 -14.62 -6.05
N LEU A 206 2.51 -14.42 -6.94
CA LEU A 206 3.23 -15.49 -7.62
C LEU A 206 4.64 -15.61 -7.08
N PHE A 207 5.06 -16.81 -6.73
CA PHE A 207 6.45 -17.14 -6.46
C PHE A 207 7.05 -17.78 -7.70
N ASP A 208 8.14 -17.22 -8.19
CA ASP A 208 8.83 -17.73 -9.37
C ASP A 208 9.51 -19.08 -9.06
N LEU A 209 9.38 -20.02 -9.97
CA LEU A 209 10.08 -21.30 -9.99
C LEU A 209 10.60 -21.60 -11.40
N THR A 210 10.82 -20.56 -12.21
CA THR A 210 11.30 -20.73 -13.60
C THR A 210 12.81 -20.56 -13.71
N LYS A 211 13.47 -20.13 -12.63
CA LYS A 211 14.89 -19.77 -12.60
C LYS A 211 15.70 -20.68 -11.65
N ALA A 212 15.24 -21.91 -11.44
CA ALA A 212 15.90 -22.93 -10.61
C ALA A 212 16.03 -22.53 -9.12
N GLU A 213 15.01 -21.90 -8.57
CA GLU A 213 14.90 -21.48 -7.17
C GLU A 213 14.80 -22.65 -6.18
N ASP A 214 14.70 -23.89 -6.70
CA ASP A 214 14.66 -25.14 -5.96
C ASP A 214 15.88 -26.04 -6.25
N ALA A 215 17.01 -25.46 -6.65
CA ALA A 215 18.21 -26.21 -6.97
C ALA A 215 19.14 -26.42 -5.76
N GLY A 216 19.88 -27.50 -5.77
CA GLY A 216 20.88 -27.82 -4.74
C GLY A 216 20.27 -28.05 -3.36
N ASN A 217 20.64 -27.21 -2.40
CA ASN A 217 20.05 -27.18 -1.05
C ASN A 217 19.02 -26.06 -0.86
N ALA A 218 18.62 -25.38 -1.92
CA ALA A 218 17.52 -24.44 -1.94
C ALA A 218 16.21 -25.18 -2.25
N ASP A 219 15.13 -24.75 -1.63
CA ASP A 219 13.78 -25.22 -1.91
C ASP A 219 12.80 -24.08 -1.61
N TRP A 220 13.01 -22.93 -2.29
CA TRP A 220 12.24 -21.70 -2.04
C TRP A 220 10.84 -21.78 -2.65
N ARG A 221 10.21 -22.93 -2.49
CA ARG A 221 8.88 -23.27 -2.96
C ARG A 221 7.82 -22.97 -1.91
N ILE A 222 6.61 -22.64 -2.36
CA ILE A 222 5.45 -22.43 -1.46
C ILE A 222 4.85 -23.73 -0.88
N ASP A 223 5.34 -24.86 -1.30
CA ASP A 223 5.12 -26.20 -0.75
C ASP A 223 6.41 -26.82 -0.19
N GLY A 224 7.46 -26.02 -0.05
CA GLY A 224 8.76 -26.30 0.53
C GLY A 224 9.13 -25.25 1.58
N ALA A 225 10.37 -24.75 1.56
CA ALA A 225 10.90 -23.86 2.61
C ALA A 225 10.19 -22.52 2.76
N TYR A 226 9.32 -22.14 1.83
CA TYR A 226 8.46 -20.96 1.94
C TYR A 226 6.98 -21.31 2.21
N SER A 227 6.69 -22.49 2.76
CA SER A 227 5.33 -22.94 3.01
C SER A 227 4.63 -22.11 4.08
N ASP A 228 5.31 -21.73 5.16
CA ASP A 228 4.80 -20.84 6.20
C ASP A 228 4.60 -19.42 5.68
N TYR A 229 5.51 -18.94 4.82
CA TYR A 229 5.38 -17.65 4.17
C TYR A 229 4.11 -17.60 3.30
N ALA A 230 3.93 -18.60 2.45
CA ALA A 230 2.74 -18.71 1.61
C ALA A 230 1.45 -18.85 2.43
N THR A 231 1.50 -19.64 3.51
CA THR A 231 0.36 -19.81 4.45
C THR A 231 0.01 -18.49 5.13
N ALA A 232 1.01 -17.74 5.58
CA ALA A 232 0.79 -16.42 6.19
C ALA A 232 0.16 -15.42 5.20
N LEU A 233 0.60 -15.41 3.93
CA LEU A 233 0.00 -14.57 2.90
C LEU A 233 -1.44 -15.00 2.57
N ARG A 234 -1.72 -16.31 2.49
CA ARG A 234 -3.11 -16.82 2.34
C ARG A 234 -3.98 -16.41 3.52
N GLY A 235 -3.43 -16.45 4.74
CA GLY A 235 -4.11 -15.98 5.96
C GLY A 235 -4.43 -14.48 5.94
N LEU A 236 -3.72 -13.68 5.14
CA LEU A 236 -4.04 -12.27 4.87
C LEU A 236 -5.04 -12.10 3.72
N GLY A 237 -5.50 -13.18 3.07
CA GLY A 237 -6.49 -13.15 2.00
C GLY A 237 -5.92 -13.13 0.57
N TYR A 238 -4.59 -13.29 0.39
CA TYR A 238 -4.01 -13.41 -0.94
C TYR A 238 -4.26 -14.80 -1.55
N THR A 239 -4.39 -14.83 -2.88
CA THR A 239 -4.25 -16.07 -3.64
C THR A 239 -2.78 -16.28 -3.93
N VAL A 240 -2.15 -17.28 -3.32
CA VAL A 240 -0.72 -17.55 -3.48
C VAL A 240 -0.51 -18.79 -4.34
N GLY A 241 0.27 -18.64 -5.39
CA GLY A 241 0.63 -19.70 -6.33
C GLY A 241 2.08 -19.62 -6.81
N SER A 242 2.57 -20.68 -7.42
CA SER A 242 3.86 -20.72 -8.09
C SER A 242 3.74 -20.35 -9.55
N LEU A 243 4.72 -19.61 -10.06
CA LEU A 243 4.95 -19.44 -11.49
C LEU A 243 5.89 -20.56 -11.94
N THR A 244 5.40 -21.44 -12.79
CA THR A 244 6.14 -22.59 -13.32
C THR A 244 6.13 -22.57 -14.84
N GLY A 245 7.01 -23.34 -15.47
CA GLY A 245 7.07 -23.47 -16.93
C GLY A 245 8.37 -22.94 -17.53
N THR A 246 8.32 -22.48 -18.76
CA THR A 246 9.52 -22.15 -19.55
C THR A 246 9.99 -20.72 -19.46
N GLY A 247 9.40 -19.92 -18.54
CA GLY A 247 9.83 -18.54 -18.29
C GLY A 247 8.71 -17.59 -17.95
N ILE A 248 9.10 -16.34 -17.66
CA ILE A 248 8.21 -15.25 -17.24
C ILE A 248 7.71 -14.48 -18.47
N THR A 249 6.40 -14.40 -18.64
CA THR A 249 5.75 -13.69 -19.75
C THR A 249 4.66 -12.76 -19.25
N SER A 250 4.27 -11.78 -20.07
CA SER A 250 3.12 -10.92 -19.76
C SER A 250 1.83 -11.73 -19.51
N THR A 251 1.68 -12.86 -20.20
CA THR A 251 0.52 -13.76 -19.99
C THR A 251 0.61 -14.48 -18.66
N SER A 252 1.77 -15.00 -18.26
CA SER A 252 1.95 -15.70 -16.98
C SER A 252 1.81 -14.74 -15.79
N LEU A 253 2.13 -13.46 -15.95
CA LEU A 253 1.95 -12.41 -14.96
C LEU A 253 0.53 -11.81 -14.93
N SER A 254 -0.33 -12.19 -15.87
CA SER A 254 -1.68 -11.62 -15.97
C SER A 254 -2.50 -11.86 -14.69
N GLY A 255 -3.07 -10.79 -14.16
CA GLY A 255 -3.86 -10.82 -12.92
C GLY A 255 -3.05 -11.00 -11.64
N ALA A 256 -1.72 -11.06 -11.71
CA ALA A 256 -0.87 -11.00 -10.53
C ALA A 256 -0.79 -9.56 -9.98
N ALA A 257 -0.77 -9.42 -8.67
CA ALA A 257 -0.46 -8.17 -7.98
C ALA A 257 1.02 -8.10 -7.61
N VAL A 258 1.62 -9.24 -7.24
CA VAL A 258 3.03 -9.33 -6.83
C VAL A 258 3.67 -10.56 -7.46
N LEU A 259 4.89 -10.38 -7.96
CA LEU A 259 5.83 -11.43 -8.32
C LEU A 259 6.95 -11.45 -7.27
N VAL A 260 7.19 -12.60 -6.65
CA VAL A 260 8.32 -12.86 -5.76
C VAL A 260 9.33 -13.71 -6.52
N ILE A 261 10.57 -13.27 -6.58
CA ILE A 261 11.69 -13.96 -7.26
C ILE A 261 12.72 -14.33 -6.18
N PRO A 262 12.65 -15.56 -5.62
CA PRO A 262 13.50 -15.97 -4.53
C PRO A 262 14.78 -16.66 -5.04
N GLU A 263 15.90 -16.03 -4.90
CA GLU A 263 17.25 -16.60 -5.18
C GLU A 263 17.34 -17.29 -6.56
N PRO A 264 17.08 -16.57 -7.66
CA PRO A 264 17.14 -17.17 -8.99
C PRO A 264 18.57 -17.63 -9.30
N GLN A 265 18.69 -18.80 -9.94
CA GLN A 265 19.94 -19.47 -10.28
C GLN A 265 20.14 -19.58 -11.81
N SER A 266 19.27 -19.00 -12.59
CA SER A 266 19.32 -19.04 -14.05
C SER A 266 19.00 -17.67 -14.65
N PRO A 267 19.70 -17.25 -15.72
CA PRO A 267 19.56 -15.92 -16.28
C PRO A 267 18.18 -15.67 -16.87
N PHE A 268 17.86 -14.38 -17.03
CA PHE A 268 16.64 -13.89 -17.67
C PHE A 268 16.89 -13.60 -19.16
N SER A 269 15.97 -14.01 -20.01
CA SER A 269 15.94 -13.59 -21.41
C SER A 269 15.46 -12.14 -21.56
N ASP A 270 15.76 -11.49 -22.69
CA ASP A 270 15.25 -10.15 -23.02
C ASP A 270 13.72 -10.06 -22.93
N THR A 271 13.04 -11.12 -23.35
CA THR A 271 11.57 -11.18 -23.30
C THR A 271 11.05 -11.21 -21.86
N GLU A 272 11.70 -11.94 -20.96
CA GLU A 272 11.34 -12.00 -19.54
C GLU A 272 11.62 -10.69 -18.84
N ARG A 273 12.78 -10.07 -19.09
CA ARG A 273 13.09 -8.72 -18.57
C ARG A 273 12.04 -7.70 -19.01
N ALA A 274 11.70 -7.69 -20.29
CA ALA A 274 10.66 -6.79 -20.81
C ALA A 274 9.29 -7.06 -20.18
N ALA A 275 8.92 -8.33 -19.95
CA ALA A 275 7.66 -8.69 -19.30
C ALA A 275 7.61 -8.23 -17.84
N ILE A 276 8.69 -8.44 -17.06
CA ILE A 276 8.81 -8.02 -15.67
C ILE A 276 8.79 -6.47 -15.58
N GLN A 277 9.55 -5.80 -16.46
CA GLN A 277 9.58 -4.33 -16.49
C GLN A 277 8.20 -3.75 -16.82
N ALA A 278 7.52 -4.28 -17.82
CA ALA A 278 6.17 -3.84 -18.20
C ALA A 278 5.15 -4.11 -17.08
N PHE A 279 5.28 -5.25 -16.39
CA PHE A 279 4.45 -5.59 -15.23
C PHE A 279 4.59 -4.54 -14.11
N VAL A 280 5.83 -4.16 -13.75
CA VAL A 280 6.06 -3.13 -12.73
C VAL A 280 5.58 -1.76 -13.22
N GLN A 281 5.90 -1.36 -14.46
CA GLN A 281 5.45 -0.08 -15.01
C GLN A 281 3.92 0.03 -15.04
N GLY A 282 3.22 -1.09 -15.22
CA GLY A 282 1.76 -1.19 -15.21
C GLY A 282 1.12 -1.25 -13.82
N GLY A 283 1.89 -1.18 -12.73
CA GLY A 283 1.38 -1.16 -11.35
C GLY A 283 1.61 -2.43 -10.54
N GLY A 284 2.24 -3.45 -11.11
CA GLY A 284 2.63 -4.67 -10.40
C GLY A 284 3.75 -4.44 -9.40
N GLY A 285 3.84 -5.31 -8.39
CA GLY A 285 4.91 -5.34 -7.41
C GLY A 285 5.92 -6.45 -7.69
N VAL A 286 7.23 -6.19 -7.54
CA VAL A 286 8.26 -7.24 -7.62
C VAL A 286 9.08 -7.28 -6.35
N PHE A 287 9.14 -8.45 -5.73
CA PHE A 287 10.02 -8.73 -4.61
C PHE A 287 11.21 -9.58 -5.08
N MET A 288 12.37 -8.97 -5.19
CA MET A 288 13.64 -9.61 -5.49
C MET A 288 14.30 -10.05 -4.20
N ILE A 289 14.56 -11.33 -4.05
CA ILE A 289 15.27 -11.91 -2.91
C ILE A 289 16.57 -12.49 -3.44
N THR A 290 17.69 -11.86 -3.12
CA THR A 290 19.03 -12.33 -3.51
C THR A 290 19.65 -13.16 -2.40
N ASP A 291 20.86 -13.66 -2.61
CA ASP A 291 21.64 -14.41 -1.61
C ASP A 291 23.14 -14.07 -1.78
N HIS A 292 24.02 -14.80 -1.11
CA HIS A 292 25.47 -14.61 -1.15
C HIS A 292 26.08 -14.97 -2.51
N ARG A 293 27.28 -14.47 -2.76
CA ARG A 293 28.10 -14.89 -3.90
C ARG A 293 28.53 -16.34 -3.80
N VAL A 294 28.83 -16.93 -4.98
CA VAL A 294 29.33 -18.32 -5.09
C VAL A 294 28.30 -19.31 -4.55
N SER A 295 27.02 -19.01 -4.76
CA SER A 295 25.91 -19.89 -4.43
C SER A 295 25.29 -20.51 -5.69
N ASP A 296 26.13 -20.86 -6.69
CA ASP A 296 25.69 -21.55 -7.92
C ASP A 296 25.15 -22.94 -7.58
N ARG A 297 23.86 -23.00 -7.25
CA ARG A 297 23.22 -24.22 -6.71
C ARG A 297 22.89 -25.25 -7.77
N ASN A 298 22.84 -24.85 -9.04
CA ASN A 298 22.56 -25.75 -10.17
C ASN A 298 23.80 -26.02 -11.04
N ASN A 299 24.98 -25.52 -10.65
CA ASN A 299 26.25 -25.68 -11.33
C ASN A 299 26.26 -25.19 -12.78
N ASN A 300 25.56 -24.10 -13.09
CA ASN A 300 25.51 -23.50 -14.42
C ASN A 300 26.43 -22.27 -14.58
N GLY A 301 27.14 -21.88 -13.55
CA GLY A 301 28.04 -20.75 -13.54
C GLY A 301 27.37 -19.42 -13.17
N TRP A 302 26.12 -19.44 -12.70
CA TRP A 302 25.38 -18.25 -12.23
C TRP A 302 25.00 -18.40 -10.76
N ASP A 303 25.11 -17.33 -10.00
CA ASP A 303 24.51 -17.19 -8.68
C ASP A 303 23.47 -16.06 -8.65
N SER A 304 22.74 -15.98 -7.56
CA SER A 304 21.61 -15.03 -7.45
C SER A 304 22.01 -13.56 -7.62
N PRO A 305 23.11 -13.04 -7.03
CA PRO A 305 23.56 -11.68 -7.30
C PRO A 305 23.79 -11.41 -8.79
N GLU A 306 24.43 -12.32 -9.48
CA GLU A 306 24.75 -12.19 -10.90
C GLU A 306 23.51 -12.24 -11.79
N VAL A 307 22.51 -13.07 -11.41
CA VAL A 307 21.24 -13.15 -12.11
C VAL A 307 20.46 -11.84 -12.02
N PHE A 308 20.55 -11.10 -10.92
CA PHE A 308 19.90 -9.80 -10.78
C PHE A 308 20.68 -8.68 -11.47
N ASP A 309 21.99 -8.59 -11.28
CA ASP A 309 22.82 -7.46 -11.68
C ASP A 309 23.65 -7.71 -12.97
N GLY A 310 24.10 -8.91 -13.17
CA GLY A 310 25.05 -9.29 -14.19
C GLY A 310 26.35 -9.83 -13.59
N TRP A 311 27.26 -10.12 -14.47
CA TRP A 311 28.47 -10.83 -14.14
C TRP A 311 29.50 -9.94 -13.38
N ASP A 312 29.97 -10.38 -12.23
CA ASP A 312 31.00 -9.74 -11.40
C ASP A 312 32.44 -10.17 -11.73
N GLY A 313 32.63 -11.08 -12.67
CA GLY A 313 33.93 -11.66 -13.00
C GLY A 313 34.28 -12.92 -12.23
N SER A 314 33.42 -13.43 -11.36
CA SER A 314 33.63 -14.66 -10.57
C SER A 314 33.15 -15.93 -11.28
N THR A 315 32.20 -15.80 -12.20
CA THR A 315 31.74 -16.90 -13.05
C THR A 315 32.79 -17.29 -14.11
N PRO A 316 32.85 -18.57 -14.52
CA PRO A 316 33.73 -18.99 -15.59
C PRO A 316 33.54 -18.18 -16.87
N ALA A 317 34.64 -17.82 -17.53
CA ALA A 317 34.63 -17.05 -18.79
C ALA A 317 33.83 -17.69 -19.96
N SER A 318 33.25 -18.86 -19.73
CA SER A 318 32.34 -19.54 -20.67
C SER A 318 30.96 -18.85 -20.76
N VAL A 319 30.60 -17.99 -19.82
CA VAL A 319 29.34 -17.22 -19.86
C VAL A 319 29.60 -15.83 -20.48
N SER A 320 30.00 -15.82 -21.74
CA SER A 320 30.13 -14.56 -22.49
C SER A 320 28.73 -13.96 -22.72
N GLY A 321 28.55 -12.68 -22.35
CA GLY A 321 27.26 -12.00 -22.46
C GLY A 321 26.42 -12.07 -21.18
N ALA A 322 27.01 -12.45 -20.05
CA ALA A 322 26.36 -12.55 -18.74
C ALA A 322 25.59 -11.27 -18.36
N TYR A 323 26.17 -10.10 -18.56
CA TYR A 323 25.52 -8.83 -18.26
C TYR A 323 24.21 -8.63 -19.07
N GLN A 324 24.14 -9.08 -20.33
CA GLN A 324 22.93 -8.97 -21.12
C GLN A 324 21.85 -10.02 -20.74
N ALA A 325 22.23 -11.04 -19.97
CA ALA A 325 21.32 -12.10 -19.55
C ALA A 325 20.85 -11.96 -18.09
N SER A 326 21.35 -10.97 -17.34
CA SER A 326 20.84 -10.67 -16.01
C SER A 326 19.50 -9.93 -16.08
N LEU A 327 18.83 -9.77 -14.92
CA LEU A 327 17.63 -8.94 -14.83
C LEU A 327 17.94 -7.45 -15.08
N ASN A 328 19.21 -7.02 -14.92
CA ASN A 328 19.63 -5.62 -14.93
C ASN A 328 18.83 -4.78 -13.92
N SER A 329 18.70 -5.27 -12.72
CA SER A 329 17.87 -4.65 -11.68
C SER A 329 18.36 -3.26 -11.27
N ASP A 330 19.64 -2.98 -11.42
CA ASP A 330 20.27 -1.68 -11.26
C ASP A 330 19.70 -0.64 -12.25
N VAL A 331 19.65 -0.98 -13.54
CA VAL A 331 19.19 -0.11 -14.62
C VAL A 331 17.67 0.06 -14.62
N ILE A 332 16.92 -1.05 -14.48
CA ILE A 332 15.48 -1.00 -14.66
C ILE A 332 14.72 -0.69 -13.36
N PHE A 333 15.32 -0.97 -12.20
CA PHE A 333 14.67 -0.78 -10.89
C PHE A 333 15.45 0.10 -9.93
N GLY A 334 16.71 0.42 -10.20
CA GLY A 334 17.56 1.22 -9.35
C GLY A 334 18.00 0.52 -8.06
N LEU A 335 17.82 -0.78 -7.97
CA LEU A 335 18.24 -1.63 -6.86
C LEU A 335 19.11 -2.74 -7.38
N ASN A 336 20.22 -3.02 -6.68
CA ASN A 336 21.18 -4.00 -7.10
C ASN A 336 21.60 -4.94 -5.98
N ALA A 337 21.86 -6.20 -6.32
CA ALA A 337 22.52 -7.13 -5.41
C ALA A 337 24.02 -6.81 -5.37
N SER A 338 24.56 -6.57 -4.19
CA SER A 338 25.97 -6.30 -4.04
C SER A 338 26.79 -7.59 -4.04
N PHE A 339 27.96 -7.57 -4.67
CA PHE A 339 28.88 -8.71 -4.70
C PHE A 339 29.84 -8.77 -3.50
N ASN A 340 29.40 -8.31 -2.32
CA ASN A 340 30.31 -8.08 -1.19
C ASN A 340 30.20 -9.13 -0.07
N SER A 341 29.50 -10.22 -0.28
CA SER A 341 29.37 -11.30 0.72
C SER A 341 29.91 -12.62 0.20
N SER A 342 30.25 -13.50 1.14
CA SER A 342 30.69 -14.86 0.89
C SER A 342 30.02 -15.81 1.87
N PHE A 343 30.06 -17.13 1.58
CA PHE A 343 29.54 -18.18 2.47
C PHE A 343 30.17 -18.16 3.87
N SER A 344 31.34 -17.54 4.05
CA SER A 344 32.02 -17.41 5.35
C SER A 344 31.60 -16.21 6.17
N ASP A 345 30.69 -15.35 5.65
CA ASP A 345 30.22 -14.19 6.38
C ASP A 345 29.39 -14.59 7.61
N PRO A 346 29.50 -13.83 8.71
CA PRO A 346 28.69 -14.10 9.90
C PRO A 346 27.22 -13.77 9.65
N VAL A 347 26.35 -14.36 10.48
CA VAL A 347 24.95 -13.94 10.53
C VAL A 347 24.84 -12.51 11.04
N TYR A 348 24.13 -11.66 10.31
CA TYR A 348 23.87 -10.27 10.68
C TYR A 348 22.42 -10.09 11.16
N THR A 349 22.20 -9.08 11.97
CA THR A 349 20.87 -8.57 12.30
C THR A 349 20.69 -7.18 11.70
N ALA A 350 19.85 -7.10 10.67
CA ALA A 350 19.46 -5.83 10.07
C ALA A 350 18.38 -5.16 10.92
N THR A 351 18.50 -3.84 11.08
CA THR A 351 17.55 -3.01 11.83
C THR A 351 17.02 -1.87 10.96
N PRO A 352 15.88 -1.26 11.28
CA PRO A 352 15.35 -0.11 10.57
C PRO A 352 16.35 1.04 10.47
N LEU A 353 16.51 1.58 9.27
CA LEU A 353 17.33 2.78 8.95
C LEU A 353 16.47 4.04 8.87
N THR A 354 15.16 3.90 8.66
CA THR A 354 14.20 4.98 8.50
C THR A 354 12.80 4.50 8.93
N THR A 355 11.80 5.37 8.81
CA THR A 355 10.38 5.01 9.00
C THR A 355 9.76 4.69 7.64
N HIS A 356 9.04 3.57 7.55
CA HIS A 356 8.33 3.15 6.34
C HIS A 356 7.20 2.19 6.71
N PRO A 357 6.06 2.12 6.00
CA PRO A 357 4.96 1.20 6.31
C PRO A 357 5.38 -0.28 6.41
N ILE A 358 6.34 -0.73 5.60
CA ILE A 358 6.91 -2.09 5.68
C ILE A 358 7.47 -2.38 7.08
N LEU A 359 7.99 -1.37 7.76
CA LEU A 359 8.67 -1.54 9.05
C LEU A 359 7.72 -1.50 10.25
N ASN A 360 6.41 -1.37 10.04
CA ASN A 360 5.43 -1.43 11.11
C ASN A 360 5.45 -2.81 11.78
N GLY A 361 5.83 -2.85 13.08
CA GLY A 361 6.00 -4.10 13.83
C GLY A 361 7.26 -4.89 13.47
N VAL A 362 8.20 -4.31 12.70
CA VAL A 362 9.50 -4.89 12.36
C VAL A 362 10.58 -4.15 13.13
N SER A 363 11.16 -4.81 14.12
CA SER A 363 12.27 -4.27 14.93
C SER A 363 13.64 -4.72 14.42
N SER A 364 13.71 -5.91 13.83
CA SER A 364 14.94 -6.50 13.29
C SER A 364 14.63 -7.67 12.38
N ALA A 365 15.53 -8.00 11.47
CA ALA A 365 15.47 -9.20 10.63
C ALA A 365 16.86 -9.83 10.52
N GLY A 366 16.90 -11.15 10.42
CA GLY A 366 18.14 -11.90 10.30
C GLY A 366 18.61 -11.96 8.84
N VAL A 367 19.92 -11.85 8.65
CA VAL A 367 20.63 -12.10 7.40
C VAL A 367 21.59 -13.24 7.65
N TYR A 368 21.30 -14.38 7.06
CA TYR A 368 21.97 -15.67 7.33
C TYR A 368 22.88 -16.01 6.14
N VAL A 369 24.03 -15.34 6.05
CA VAL A 369 24.99 -15.45 4.92
C VAL A 369 24.48 -14.79 3.62
N GLY A 370 23.64 -13.80 3.71
CA GLY A 370 23.15 -13.04 2.55
C GLY A 370 24.10 -11.97 2.06
N THR A 371 23.74 -11.27 1.00
CA THR A 371 24.44 -10.11 0.44
C THR A 371 23.75 -8.79 0.78
N SER A 372 24.47 -7.66 0.71
CA SER A 372 23.82 -6.35 0.81
C SER A 372 23.23 -5.91 -0.52
N VAL A 373 22.41 -4.87 -0.45
CA VAL A 373 21.73 -4.24 -1.58
C VAL A 373 22.32 -2.85 -1.81
N ASP A 374 22.75 -2.57 -3.03
CA ASP A 374 23.14 -1.24 -3.47
C ASP A 374 21.91 -0.46 -3.95
N VAL A 375 21.76 0.76 -3.44
CA VAL A 375 20.58 1.59 -3.71
C VAL A 375 20.99 2.73 -4.64
N LEU A 376 20.75 2.56 -5.93
CA LEU A 376 21.02 3.56 -6.95
C LEU A 376 19.85 4.54 -7.07
N ALA A 377 18.64 4.05 -6.85
CA ALA A 377 17.44 4.86 -6.73
C ALA A 377 16.47 4.23 -5.71
N GLY A 378 15.71 5.06 -5.00
CA GLY A 378 14.76 4.59 -3.98
C GLY A 378 15.22 4.82 -2.56
N THR A 379 14.84 3.94 -1.64
CA THR A 379 15.05 4.13 -0.20
C THR A 379 15.61 2.86 0.46
N ALA A 380 16.72 3.01 1.18
CA ALA A 380 17.23 1.98 2.10
C ALA A 380 16.35 1.92 3.34
N LEU A 381 15.84 0.74 3.67
CA LEU A 381 14.92 0.55 4.79
C LEU A 381 15.51 -0.16 5.97
N MET A 382 16.31 -1.21 5.76
CA MET A 382 16.97 -1.96 6.84
C MET A 382 18.42 -2.20 6.53
N GLY A 383 19.25 -2.19 7.57
CA GLY A 383 20.68 -2.40 7.41
C GLY A 383 21.41 -2.60 8.73
N THR A 384 22.71 -2.88 8.61
CA THR A 384 23.65 -2.95 9.73
C THR A 384 25.09 -2.75 9.21
N GLY A 385 25.98 -2.24 10.06
CA GLY A 385 27.39 -2.07 9.71
C GLY A 385 27.66 -1.21 8.47
N GLY A 386 26.78 -0.25 8.16
CA GLY A 386 26.89 0.59 6.97
C GLY A 386 26.44 -0.06 5.66
N ARG A 387 25.87 -1.27 5.72
CA ARG A 387 25.32 -2.01 4.59
C ARG A 387 23.79 -2.00 4.64
N THR A 388 23.13 -1.91 3.48
CA THR A 388 21.68 -2.05 3.33
C THR A 388 21.36 -3.49 2.97
N TYR A 389 20.30 -4.05 3.57
CA TYR A 389 19.81 -5.40 3.26
C TYR A 389 18.37 -5.40 2.75
N LEU A 390 17.58 -4.34 3.06
CA LEU A 390 16.29 -4.10 2.43
C LEU A 390 16.27 -2.71 1.81
N ALA A 391 15.92 -2.66 0.56
CA ALA A 391 15.65 -1.41 -0.16
C ALA A 391 14.38 -1.52 -0.99
N VAL A 392 13.77 -0.37 -1.27
CA VAL A 392 12.55 -0.25 -2.08
C VAL A 392 12.65 0.90 -3.06
N ASN A 393 11.92 0.77 -4.17
CA ASN A 393 11.75 1.86 -5.13
C ASN A 393 10.34 1.83 -5.74
N SER A 394 9.91 2.97 -6.29
CA SER A 394 8.70 3.10 -7.11
C SER A 394 9.11 3.28 -8.56
N VAL A 395 8.60 2.45 -9.46
CA VAL A 395 8.97 2.42 -10.87
C VAL A 395 7.72 2.43 -11.75
N GLY A 396 7.51 3.51 -12.49
CA GLY A 396 6.24 3.70 -13.19
C GLY A 396 5.07 3.78 -12.20
N ALA A 397 4.04 2.97 -12.41
CA ALA A 397 2.91 2.85 -11.48
C ALA A 397 3.12 1.78 -10.39
N GLY A 398 4.19 0.96 -10.50
CA GLY A 398 4.44 -0.17 -9.61
C GLY A 398 5.53 0.09 -8.58
N ARG A 399 5.88 -0.98 -7.86
CA ARG A 399 6.80 -0.95 -6.73
C ARG A 399 7.75 -2.12 -6.79
N VAL A 400 8.97 -1.92 -6.33
CA VAL A 400 9.97 -2.97 -6.21
C VAL A 400 10.59 -2.97 -4.83
N ALA A 401 10.96 -4.15 -4.35
CA ALA A 401 11.73 -4.35 -3.15
C ALA A 401 12.84 -5.35 -3.43
N MET A 402 13.99 -5.18 -2.79
CA MET A 402 15.09 -6.15 -2.80
C MET A 402 15.53 -6.42 -1.37
N TRP A 403 15.64 -7.71 -1.05
CA TRP A 403 16.14 -8.24 0.21
C TRP A 403 17.35 -9.15 -0.03
N GLY A 404 18.33 -9.07 0.84
CA GLY A 404 19.65 -9.64 0.64
C GLY A 404 19.85 -11.10 1.03
N ASP A 405 18.83 -11.85 1.44
CA ASP A 405 19.02 -13.21 1.96
C ASP A 405 17.76 -14.07 1.81
N SER A 406 17.87 -15.13 1.04
CA SER A 406 16.77 -16.06 0.76
C SER A 406 16.37 -16.86 2.00
N SER A 407 17.34 -17.30 2.81
CA SER A 407 17.10 -18.15 3.97
C SER A 407 16.41 -17.45 5.14
N THR A 408 16.32 -16.10 5.12
CA THR A 408 15.54 -15.32 6.10
C THR A 408 14.11 -15.82 6.26
N PHE A 409 13.49 -16.23 5.15
CA PHE A 409 12.08 -16.62 5.13
C PHE A 409 11.85 -18.13 5.15
N GLY A 410 12.92 -18.93 5.28
CA GLY A 410 12.86 -20.40 5.34
C GLY A 410 12.21 -20.91 6.63
N ASP A 411 11.40 -21.96 6.52
CA ASP A 411 10.61 -22.57 7.61
C ASP A 411 11.02 -24.00 7.98
N ASN A 412 12.17 -24.46 7.48
CA ASN A 412 12.71 -25.79 7.73
C ASN A 412 11.94 -26.95 7.07
N THR A 413 11.11 -26.69 6.06
CA THR A 413 10.38 -27.71 5.31
C THR A 413 10.92 -27.81 3.90
N TYR A 414 11.05 -29.04 3.37
CA TYR A 414 11.32 -29.26 1.94
C TYR A 414 10.08 -29.83 1.25
N SER A 415 9.96 -29.58 -0.06
CA SER A 415 8.83 -30.03 -0.87
C SER A 415 8.69 -31.54 -0.97
N ASP A 416 9.76 -32.28 -0.69
CA ASP A 416 9.77 -33.75 -0.59
C ASP A 416 9.32 -34.25 0.78
N GLY A 417 9.00 -33.37 1.73
CA GLY A 417 8.58 -33.66 3.09
C GLY A 417 9.74 -33.92 4.07
N SER A 418 10.99 -33.77 3.63
CA SER A 418 12.15 -33.81 4.51
C SER A 418 12.33 -32.51 5.29
N THR A 419 13.20 -32.55 6.31
CA THR A 419 13.53 -31.33 7.08
C THR A 419 14.60 -30.54 6.35
N GLY A 420 14.32 -29.25 6.13
CA GLY A 420 15.24 -28.31 5.50
C GLY A 420 16.40 -27.87 6.39
N THR A 421 17.23 -27.00 5.86
CA THR A 421 18.43 -26.49 6.55
C THR A 421 18.13 -25.23 7.37
N TYR A 422 17.12 -24.44 6.96
CA TYR A 422 16.90 -23.08 7.46
C TYR A 422 15.52 -22.95 8.11
N ASN A 423 15.49 -22.66 9.41
CA ASN A 423 14.26 -22.38 10.18
C ASN A 423 14.29 -20.96 10.73
N ASN A 424 14.22 -20.00 9.82
CA ASN A 424 14.40 -18.59 10.16
C ASN A 424 13.09 -17.77 10.15
N TRP A 425 12.06 -18.30 9.51
CA TRP A 425 10.73 -17.67 9.45
C TRP A 425 10.19 -17.20 10.81
N PRO A 426 10.24 -18.01 11.90
CA PRO A 426 9.74 -17.59 13.22
C PRO A 426 10.70 -16.67 13.98
N ASN A 427 11.91 -16.44 13.48
CA ASN A 427 12.95 -15.72 14.20
C ASN A 427 12.78 -14.19 14.03
N LEU A 428 13.16 -13.42 15.05
CA LEU A 428 13.13 -11.95 15.00
C LEU A 428 11.78 -11.41 14.48
N SER A 429 11.83 -10.48 13.54
CA SER A 429 10.63 -9.97 12.84
C SER A 429 10.56 -10.47 11.37
N ASN A 430 11.21 -11.59 11.03
CA ASN A 430 11.31 -12.08 9.65
C ASN A 430 9.92 -12.31 9.01
N ALA A 431 9.02 -12.97 9.73
CA ALA A 431 7.65 -13.20 9.27
C ALA A 431 6.85 -11.90 9.09
N ALA A 432 7.04 -10.92 9.97
CA ALA A 432 6.40 -9.61 9.84
C ALA A 432 6.95 -8.85 8.62
N LEU A 433 8.28 -8.89 8.43
CA LEU A 433 8.95 -8.28 7.29
C LEU A 433 8.45 -8.85 5.96
N GLY A 434 8.49 -10.18 5.79
CA GLY A 434 8.04 -10.82 4.54
C GLY A 434 6.59 -10.47 4.19
N LYS A 435 5.67 -10.55 5.17
CA LYS A 435 4.27 -10.15 4.98
C LYS A 435 4.13 -8.68 4.58
N ASN A 436 4.83 -7.78 5.27
CA ASN A 436 4.70 -6.35 5.04
C ASN A 436 5.30 -5.93 3.70
N VAL A 437 6.39 -6.55 3.24
CA VAL A 437 6.95 -6.29 1.91
C VAL A 437 5.92 -6.64 0.83
N VAL A 438 5.33 -7.84 0.89
CA VAL A 438 4.31 -8.23 -0.10
C VAL A 438 3.08 -7.32 -0.03
N ARG A 439 2.61 -6.96 1.17
CA ARG A 439 1.48 -6.03 1.33
C ARG A 439 1.79 -4.66 0.72
N TRP A 440 2.98 -4.13 0.94
CA TRP A 440 3.37 -2.85 0.36
C TRP A 440 3.48 -2.94 -1.17
N LEU A 441 4.08 -4.00 -1.70
CA LEU A 441 4.16 -4.25 -3.14
C LEU A 441 2.79 -4.39 -3.80
N ALA A 442 1.86 -5.05 -3.11
CA ALA A 442 0.48 -5.19 -3.55
C ALA A 442 -0.35 -3.90 -3.40
N GLY A 443 0.20 -2.86 -2.76
CA GLY A 443 -0.54 -1.64 -2.46
C GLY A 443 -1.52 -1.76 -1.28
N ASP A 444 -1.26 -2.65 -0.33
CA ASP A 444 -2.11 -2.91 0.85
C ASP A 444 -1.50 -2.35 2.16
N LEU A 445 -0.45 -1.53 2.03
CA LEU A 445 0.19 -0.76 3.11
C LEU A 445 0.41 0.68 2.70
#